data_4a0b22b51dcad176402a5f2f94dd8305
#
_entry.id   4a0b22b51dcad176402a5f2f94dd8305
#
_cell.length_a   1.000
_cell.length_b   1.000
_cell.length_c   1.000
_cell.angle_alpha   90.00
_cell.angle_beta   90.00
_cell.angle_gamma   90.00
#
_symmetry.space_group_name_H-M   'P 1'
#
loop_
_entity.id
_entity.type
_entity.pdbx_description
1 polymer ?
#
loop_
_entity_poly.entity_id
_entity_poly.type
_entity_poly.pdbx_seq_one_letter_code
_entity_poly.pdbx_strand_id
1 'polypeptide(L)'
;MNGTEFLSLDEAYLIDAALLSSMEKFMTRITISSWRILNHIAAVHGIHTQELTSAQIIHWMEQDAQIRREQGAEASFLPWGDSENDLDFVDQRHDEVTQANLSSHEKFLARMVIAARKVLLPMISDYDIDGETLTVKQIISWIEADCKKRRQEGNEMAFLQW
;
A
#
# COMPACT_ATOMS: atom_id res chain seq x y z
N MET A 1 -17.12 8.85 -11.06
CA MET A 1 -16.02 8.50 -10.24
C MET A 1 -15.36 7.28 -10.77
N ASN A 2 -14.16 7.43 -10.92
CA ASN A 2 -13.33 6.32 -11.26
C ASN A 2 -13.17 5.50 -10.02
N GLY A 3 -13.35 4.23 -10.06
CA GLY A 3 -13.10 3.33 -8.95
C GLY A 3 -11.70 3.39 -8.40
N THR A 4 -11.08 4.58 -8.49
CA THR A 4 -9.68 4.81 -8.20
C THR A 4 -9.44 5.74 -7.02
N GLU A 5 -10.49 6.10 -6.32
CA GLU A 5 -10.33 6.79 -5.05
C GLU A 5 -10.01 5.75 -3.98
N PHE A 6 -8.74 5.60 -3.69
CA PHE A 6 -8.28 4.69 -2.65
C PHE A 6 -8.42 5.27 -1.26
N LEU A 7 -8.79 6.54 -1.16
CA LEU A 7 -9.00 7.22 0.10
C LEU A 7 -10.16 8.20 -0.07
N SER A 8 -11.26 7.99 0.64
CA SER A 8 -12.40 8.89 0.60
C SER A 8 -12.13 10.16 1.42
N LEU A 9 -12.94 11.19 1.22
CA LEU A 9 -12.82 12.43 1.97
C LEU A 9 -13.04 12.20 3.48
N ASP A 10 -14.02 11.38 3.84
CA ASP A 10 -14.29 11.02 5.23
C ASP A 10 -13.11 10.29 5.86
N GLU A 11 -12.47 9.42 5.12
CA GLU A 11 -11.29 8.68 5.58
C GLU A 11 -10.09 9.61 5.77
N ALA A 12 -9.92 10.58 4.87
CA ALA A 12 -8.88 11.60 5.02
C ALA A 12 -9.09 12.42 6.30
N TYR A 13 -10.34 12.76 6.63
CA TYR A 13 -10.65 13.45 7.88
C TYR A 13 -10.34 12.61 9.11
N LEU A 14 -10.59 11.30 9.06
CA LEU A 14 -10.25 10.41 10.16
C LEU A 14 -8.74 10.37 10.41
N ILE A 15 -7.95 10.37 9.35
CA ILE A 15 -6.50 10.40 9.46
C ILE A 15 -6.03 11.75 10.01
N ASP A 16 -6.59 12.85 9.51
CA ASP A 16 -6.20 14.19 9.95
C ASP A 16 -6.55 14.43 11.42
N ALA A 17 -7.60 13.80 11.92
CA ALA A 17 -8.01 13.89 13.31
C ALA A 17 -7.21 12.96 14.23
N ALA A 18 -6.47 12.02 13.68
CA ALA A 18 -5.71 11.04 14.46
C ALA A 18 -4.52 11.70 15.17
N LEU A 19 -4.11 11.09 16.28
CA LEU A 19 -2.95 11.56 17.06
C LEU A 19 -1.65 11.07 16.43
N LEU A 20 -1.34 11.63 15.27
CA LEU A 20 -0.20 11.24 14.44
C LEU A 20 0.54 12.51 14.00
N SER A 21 1.84 12.38 13.79
CA SER A 21 2.63 13.43 13.15
C SER A 21 2.28 13.54 11.66
N SER A 22 2.73 14.60 11.01
CA SER A 22 2.49 14.78 9.57
C SER A 22 3.03 13.63 8.74
N MET A 23 4.24 13.14 9.06
CA MET A 23 4.84 12.00 8.37
C MET A 23 4.03 10.72 8.61
N GLU A 24 3.61 10.50 9.86
CA GLU A 24 2.81 9.34 10.22
C GLU A 24 1.46 9.34 9.51
N LYS A 25 0.83 10.51 9.38
CA LYS A 25 -0.42 10.67 8.63
C LYS A 25 -0.22 10.34 7.16
N PHE A 26 0.86 10.82 6.57
CA PHE A 26 1.21 10.53 5.18
C PHE A 26 1.39 9.03 4.96
N MET A 27 2.15 8.38 5.82
CA MET A 27 2.38 6.94 5.72
C MET A 27 1.10 6.13 5.95
N THR A 28 0.20 6.63 6.80
CA THR A 28 -1.10 6.00 7.04
C THR A 28 -1.97 6.07 5.78
N ARG A 29 -1.97 7.21 5.08
CA ARG A 29 -2.70 7.34 3.80
C ARG A 29 -2.20 6.34 2.78
N ILE A 30 -0.90 6.20 2.67
CA ILE A 30 -0.28 5.25 1.74
C ILE A 30 -0.65 3.81 2.12
N THR A 31 -0.63 3.49 3.40
CA THR A 31 -0.96 2.15 3.89
C THR A 31 -2.42 1.79 3.55
N ILE A 32 -3.34 2.70 3.76
CA ILE A 32 -4.76 2.47 3.46
C ILE A 32 -4.98 2.33 1.95
N SER A 33 -4.36 3.20 1.15
CA SER A 33 -4.46 3.11 -0.31
C SER A 33 -3.89 1.79 -0.81
N SER A 34 -2.74 1.38 -0.29
CA SER A 34 -2.10 0.11 -0.64
C SER A 34 -2.93 -1.08 -0.20
N TRP A 35 -3.58 -1.00 0.97
CA TRP A 35 -4.46 -2.03 1.48
C TRP A 35 -5.59 -2.31 0.49
N ARG A 36 -6.17 -1.28 -0.10
CA ARG A 36 -7.22 -1.44 -1.12
C ARG A 36 -6.71 -2.12 -2.38
N ILE A 37 -5.51 -1.78 -2.80
CA ILE A 37 -4.87 -2.44 -3.94
C ILE A 37 -4.64 -3.92 -3.62
N LEU A 38 -4.12 -4.21 -2.45
CA LEU A 38 -3.87 -5.59 -2.01
C LEU A 38 -5.15 -6.41 -1.94
N ASN A 39 -6.23 -5.82 -1.43
CA ASN A 39 -7.53 -6.48 -1.37
C ASN A 39 -8.04 -6.82 -2.77
N HIS A 40 -7.85 -5.93 -3.73
CA HIS A 40 -8.24 -6.16 -5.11
C HIS A 40 -7.43 -7.32 -5.72
N ILE A 41 -6.12 -7.33 -5.52
CA ILE A 41 -5.26 -8.38 -6.04
C ILE A 41 -5.64 -9.73 -5.43
N ALA A 42 -5.88 -9.76 -4.13
CA ALA A 42 -6.27 -10.97 -3.42
C ALA A 42 -7.62 -11.50 -3.96
N ALA A 43 -8.57 -10.62 -4.21
CA ALA A 43 -9.86 -10.99 -4.76
C ALA A 43 -9.72 -11.60 -6.16
N VAL A 44 -8.83 -11.05 -6.99
CA VAL A 44 -8.54 -11.59 -8.32
C VAL A 44 -8.00 -13.01 -8.23
N HIS A 45 -7.18 -13.29 -7.24
CA HIS A 45 -6.60 -14.61 -7.03
C HIS A 45 -7.51 -15.54 -6.22
N GLY A 46 -8.62 -15.04 -5.68
CA GLY A 46 -9.53 -15.84 -4.86
C GLY A 46 -8.94 -16.27 -3.52
N ILE A 47 -8.07 -15.45 -2.93
CA ILE A 47 -7.39 -15.72 -1.65
C ILE A 47 -7.59 -14.55 -0.70
N HIS A 48 -7.22 -14.75 0.56
CA HIS A 48 -7.23 -13.68 1.55
C HIS A 48 -6.01 -12.77 1.35
N THR A 49 -6.16 -11.51 1.74
CA THR A 49 -5.12 -10.49 1.55
C THR A 49 -3.78 -10.91 2.18
N GLN A 50 -3.81 -11.52 3.36
CA GLN A 50 -2.61 -11.98 4.04
C GLN A 50 -1.91 -13.14 3.33
N GLU A 51 -2.60 -13.81 2.42
CA GLU A 51 -2.03 -14.94 1.67
C GLU A 51 -1.26 -14.51 0.42
N LEU A 52 -1.36 -13.24 0.03
CA LEU A 52 -0.66 -12.72 -1.13
C LEU A 52 0.86 -12.84 -0.96
N THR A 53 1.53 -13.21 -2.03
CA THR A 53 2.99 -13.21 -2.08
C THR A 53 3.49 -12.01 -2.87
N SER A 54 4.74 -11.62 -2.67
CA SER A 54 5.35 -10.54 -3.43
C SER A 54 5.33 -10.85 -4.93
N ALA A 55 5.57 -12.10 -5.31
CA ALA A 55 5.53 -12.51 -6.73
C ALA A 55 4.15 -12.28 -7.35
N GLN A 56 3.09 -12.60 -6.63
CA GLN A 56 1.71 -12.37 -7.12
C GLN A 56 1.42 -10.88 -7.28
N ILE A 57 1.88 -10.07 -6.35
CA ILE A 57 1.71 -8.61 -6.40
C ILE A 57 2.44 -8.04 -7.62
N ILE A 58 3.70 -8.42 -7.82
CA ILE A 58 4.52 -7.95 -8.93
C ILE A 58 3.91 -8.36 -10.26
N HIS A 59 3.51 -9.62 -10.39
CA HIS A 59 2.91 -10.13 -11.61
C HIS A 59 1.61 -9.38 -11.96
N TRP A 60 0.76 -9.14 -10.96
CA TRP A 60 -0.46 -8.37 -11.17
C TRP A 60 -0.14 -6.94 -11.62
N MET A 61 0.86 -6.30 -10.99
CA MET A 61 1.30 -4.96 -11.35
C MET A 61 1.81 -4.90 -12.80
N GLU A 62 2.54 -5.92 -13.22
CA GLU A 62 3.04 -6.02 -14.60
C GLU A 62 1.88 -6.11 -15.59
N GLN A 63 0.88 -6.91 -15.30
CA GLN A 63 -0.30 -7.06 -16.15
C GLN A 63 -1.10 -5.76 -16.24
N ASP A 64 -1.30 -5.09 -15.11
CA ASP A 64 -2.00 -3.82 -15.06
C ASP A 64 -1.26 -2.74 -15.83
N ALA A 65 0.07 -2.70 -15.69
CA ALA A 65 0.93 -1.79 -16.43
C ALA A 65 0.85 -2.04 -17.93
N GLN A 66 0.79 -3.29 -18.36
CA GLN A 66 0.65 -3.64 -19.76
C GLN A 66 -0.68 -3.15 -20.34
N ILE A 67 -1.76 -3.34 -19.59
CA ILE A 67 -3.09 -2.84 -19.97
C ILE A 67 -3.04 -1.33 -20.15
N ARG A 68 -2.41 -0.63 -19.23
CA ARG A 68 -2.28 0.83 -19.27
C ARG A 68 -1.50 1.30 -20.50
N ARG A 69 -0.42 0.61 -20.86
CA ARG A 69 0.39 0.94 -22.04
C ARG A 69 -0.34 0.67 -23.35
N GLU A 70 -1.11 -0.42 -23.39
CA GLU A 70 -1.78 -0.86 -24.64
C GLU A 70 -3.14 -0.21 -24.85
N GLN A 71 -3.89 0.00 -23.76
CA GLN A 71 -5.28 0.44 -23.83
C GLN A 71 -5.54 1.78 -23.16
N GLY A 72 -4.51 2.39 -22.57
CA GLY A 72 -4.60 3.68 -21.89
C GLY A 72 -4.87 3.55 -20.40
N ALA A 73 -4.63 4.65 -19.66
CA ALA A 73 -4.73 4.68 -18.21
C ALA A 73 -6.13 4.34 -17.69
N GLU A 74 -7.17 4.69 -18.48
CA GLU A 74 -8.55 4.44 -18.07
C GLU A 74 -8.93 2.95 -18.06
N ALA A 75 -8.24 2.14 -18.85
CA ALA A 75 -8.51 0.71 -18.93
C ALA A 75 -7.83 -0.07 -17.79
N SER A 76 -6.81 0.48 -17.18
CA SER A 76 -6.10 -0.17 -16.08
C SER A 76 -6.77 0.11 -14.75
N PHE A 77 -6.53 -0.75 -13.77
CA PHE A 77 -7.03 -0.53 -12.40
C PHE A 77 -6.32 0.65 -11.74
N LEU A 78 -5.01 0.75 -11.95
CA LEU A 78 -4.22 1.86 -11.45
C LEU A 78 -4.04 2.89 -12.56
N PRO A 79 -4.74 4.03 -12.51
CA PRO A 79 -4.68 5.03 -13.59
C PRO A 79 -3.47 5.95 -13.46
N TRP A 80 -2.40 5.46 -12.89
CA TRP A 80 -1.15 6.20 -12.80
C TRP A 80 -0.53 6.22 -14.17
N GLY A 81 -0.88 7.23 -14.95
CA GLY A 81 -0.34 7.35 -16.28
C GLY A 81 1.17 7.35 -16.28
N ASP A 82 1.74 6.99 -17.42
CA ASP A 82 3.15 7.21 -17.66
C ASP A 82 3.43 8.68 -17.41
N SER A 83 3.93 9.01 -16.25
CA SER A 83 4.42 10.32 -16.04
C SER A 83 5.69 10.42 -16.88
N GLU A 84 5.65 11.34 -17.84
CA GLU A 84 6.84 11.71 -18.61
C GLU A 84 7.97 12.20 -17.70
N ASN A 85 7.63 12.42 -16.44
CA ASN A 85 8.57 12.74 -15.37
C ASN A 85 8.90 11.48 -14.58
N ASP A 86 9.19 10.41 -15.28
CA ASP A 86 9.79 9.25 -14.67
C ASP A 86 11.06 9.74 -13.98
N LEU A 87 10.98 9.87 -12.67
CA LEU A 87 12.14 10.19 -11.87
C LEU A 87 13.18 9.14 -12.22
N ASP A 88 14.32 9.58 -12.72
CA ASP A 88 15.48 8.72 -12.94
C ASP A 88 15.93 8.16 -11.60
N PHE A 89 15.12 7.28 -11.07
CA PHE A 89 15.47 6.55 -9.88
C PHE A 89 16.38 5.42 -10.31
N VAL A 90 17.67 5.62 -10.13
CA VAL A 90 18.59 4.51 -10.23
C VAL A 90 18.33 3.63 -9.02
N ASP A 91 17.51 2.64 -9.24
CA ASP A 91 17.21 1.67 -8.20
C ASP A 91 18.39 0.72 -8.07
N GLN A 92 19.10 0.86 -6.97
CA GLN A 92 20.27 0.03 -6.68
C GLN A 92 19.92 -1.28 -5.97
N ARG A 93 18.64 -1.53 -5.77
CA ARG A 93 18.19 -2.78 -5.13
C ARG A 93 18.17 -3.90 -6.17
N HIS A 94 18.67 -5.05 -5.76
CA HIS A 94 18.64 -6.26 -6.58
C HIS A 94 17.55 -7.20 -6.03
N ASP A 95 16.30 -6.78 -6.14
CA ASP A 95 15.15 -7.58 -5.71
C ASP A 95 14.26 -7.95 -6.89
N GLU A 96 13.19 -8.69 -6.62
CA GLU A 96 12.25 -9.13 -7.64
C GLU A 96 11.62 -7.96 -8.40
N VAL A 97 11.36 -6.84 -7.71
CA VAL A 97 10.76 -5.65 -8.32
C VAL A 97 11.70 -5.05 -9.35
N THR A 98 13.00 -5.03 -9.08
CA THR A 98 14.00 -4.47 -9.99
C THR A 98 13.97 -5.17 -11.35
N GLN A 99 13.73 -6.47 -11.36
CA GLN A 99 13.71 -7.28 -12.57
C GLN A 99 12.35 -7.33 -13.25
N ALA A 100 11.32 -6.73 -12.63
CA ALA A 100 9.98 -6.72 -13.17
C ALA A 100 9.88 -5.83 -14.42
N ASN A 101 8.96 -6.17 -15.31
CA ASN A 101 8.68 -5.37 -16.50
C ASN A 101 7.79 -4.17 -16.14
N LEU A 102 8.37 -3.24 -15.41
CA LEU A 102 7.71 -2.05 -14.87
C LEU A 102 8.62 -0.84 -15.11
N SER A 103 8.01 0.34 -15.25
CA SER A 103 8.74 1.60 -15.26
C SER A 103 9.31 1.88 -13.86
N SER A 104 10.23 2.83 -13.75
CA SER A 104 10.81 3.22 -12.45
C SER A 104 9.73 3.66 -11.47
N HIS A 105 8.75 4.44 -11.94
CA HIS A 105 7.63 4.90 -11.13
C HIS A 105 6.78 3.71 -10.65
N GLU A 106 6.45 2.79 -11.55
CA GLU A 106 5.69 1.59 -11.23
C GLU A 106 6.43 0.69 -10.23
N LYS A 107 7.74 0.57 -10.37
CA LYS A 107 8.56 -0.18 -9.41
C LYS A 107 8.52 0.42 -8.02
N PHE A 108 8.59 1.74 -7.93
CA PHE A 108 8.48 2.45 -6.66
C PHE A 108 7.14 2.15 -5.99
N LEU A 109 6.05 2.23 -6.76
CA LEU A 109 4.71 1.94 -6.26
C LEU A 109 4.55 0.48 -5.84
N ALA A 110 5.11 -0.44 -6.60
CA ALA A 110 5.09 -1.86 -6.25
C ALA A 110 5.80 -2.11 -4.91
N ARG A 111 6.92 -1.44 -4.67
CA ARG A 111 7.63 -1.54 -3.40
C ARG A 111 6.81 -1.00 -2.24
N MET A 112 6.10 0.10 -2.47
CA MET A 112 5.24 0.68 -1.44
C MET A 112 4.08 -0.26 -1.08
N VAL A 113 3.47 -0.89 -2.06
CA VAL A 113 2.38 -1.85 -1.84
C VAL A 113 2.90 -3.07 -1.08
N ILE A 114 4.06 -3.60 -1.48
CA ILE A 114 4.68 -4.74 -0.80
C ILE A 114 5.05 -4.39 0.64
N ALA A 115 5.58 -3.20 0.86
CA ALA A 115 5.92 -2.72 2.21
C ALA A 115 4.66 -2.57 3.07
N ALA A 116 3.59 -2.04 2.50
CA ALA A 116 2.31 -1.90 3.20
C ALA A 116 1.76 -3.26 3.64
N ARG A 117 1.94 -4.30 2.84
CA ARG A 117 1.54 -5.66 3.22
C ARG A 117 2.20 -6.08 4.53
N LYS A 118 3.48 -5.78 4.69
CA LYS A 118 4.21 -6.11 5.93
C LYS A 118 3.67 -5.33 7.13
N VAL A 119 3.19 -4.12 6.92
CA VAL A 119 2.58 -3.32 7.98
C VAL A 119 1.21 -3.89 8.36
N LEU A 120 0.47 -4.39 7.39
CA LEU A 120 -0.88 -4.93 7.63
C LEU A 120 -0.87 -6.28 8.34
N LEU A 121 0.17 -7.09 8.16
CA LEU A 121 0.23 -8.42 8.76
C LEU A 121 0.08 -8.43 10.29
N PRO A 122 0.78 -7.58 11.06
CA PRO A 122 0.58 -7.54 12.50
C PRO A 122 -0.82 -7.06 12.89
N MET A 123 -1.45 -6.17 12.11
CA MET A 123 -2.82 -5.75 12.36
C MET A 123 -3.79 -6.92 12.18
N ILE A 124 -3.61 -7.68 11.10
CA ILE A 124 -4.42 -8.86 10.80
C ILE A 124 -4.33 -9.87 11.95
N SER A 125 -3.12 -10.09 12.45
CA SER A 125 -2.87 -10.99 13.56
C SER A 125 -3.50 -10.49 14.85
N ASP A 126 -3.32 -9.21 15.17
CA ASP A 126 -3.80 -8.62 16.42
C ASP A 126 -5.33 -8.58 16.50
N TYR A 127 -5.99 -8.30 15.38
CA TYR A 127 -7.45 -8.26 15.33
C TYR A 127 -8.07 -9.64 15.05
N ASP A 128 -7.23 -10.62 14.69
CA ASP A 128 -7.67 -11.99 14.37
C ASP A 128 -8.76 -12.01 13.30
N ILE A 129 -8.52 -11.31 12.20
CA ILE A 129 -9.42 -11.23 11.05
C ILE A 129 -8.63 -11.28 9.75
N ASP A 130 -9.32 -11.49 8.64
CA ASP A 130 -8.69 -11.44 7.33
C ASP A 130 -8.40 -9.99 6.92
N GLY A 131 -7.37 -9.79 6.10
CA GLY A 131 -6.94 -8.45 5.68
C GLY A 131 -8.05 -7.66 5.01
N GLU A 132 -8.87 -8.32 4.20
CA GLU A 132 -9.98 -7.66 3.50
C GLU A 132 -11.12 -7.25 4.44
N THR A 133 -11.17 -7.80 5.65
CA THR A 133 -12.20 -7.45 6.65
C THR A 133 -11.74 -6.37 7.62
N LEU A 134 -10.50 -5.93 7.55
CA LEU A 134 -10.03 -4.76 8.29
C LEU A 134 -10.88 -3.55 7.92
N THR A 135 -11.03 -2.63 8.86
CA THR A 135 -11.66 -1.33 8.61
C THR A 135 -10.60 -0.24 8.65
N VAL A 136 -10.90 0.89 8.00
CA VAL A 136 -10.03 2.06 8.03
C VAL A 136 -9.77 2.49 9.48
N LYS A 137 -10.81 2.47 10.32
CA LYS A 137 -10.68 2.84 11.74
C LYS A 137 -9.75 1.91 12.49
N GLN A 138 -9.79 0.62 12.21
CA GLN A 138 -8.88 -0.36 12.82
C GLN A 138 -7.42 -0.09 12.40
N ILE A 139 -7.21 0.19 11.13
CA ILE A 139 -5.87 0.49 10.62
C ILE A 139 -5.31 1.76 11.30
N ILE A 140 -6.11 2.82 11.35
CA ILE A 140 -5.70 4.08 11.99
C ILE A 140 -5.42 3.87 13.47
N SER A 141 -6.32 3.18 14.19
CA SER A 141 -6.16 2.93 15.64
C SER A 141 -4.91 2.11 15.95
N TRP A 142 -4.63 1.11 15.12
CA TRP A 142 -3.44 0.29 15.31
C TRP A 142 -2.16 1.13 15.13
N ILE A 143 -2.13 1.96 14.09
CA ILE A 143 -0.98 2.83 13.80
C ILE A 143 -0.81 3.88 14.91
N GLU A 144 -1.91 4.49 15.38
CA GLU A 144 -1.86 5.44 16.50
C GLU A 144 -1.25 4.80 17.75
N ALA A 145 -1.67 3.57 18.07
CA ALA A 145 -1.18 2.85 19.23
C ALA A 145 0.32 2.54 19.11
N ASP A 146 0.75 2.12 17.93
CA ASP A 146 2.16 1.82 17.67
C ASP A 146 3.03 3.08 17.74
N CYS A 147 2.55 4.17 17.15
CA CYS A 147 3.26 5.45 17.19
C CYS A 147 3.32 6.01 18.61
N LYS A 148 2.25 5.86 19.40
CA LYS A 148 2.23 6.26 20.81
C LYS A 148 3.25 5.46 21.60
N LYS A 149 3.32 4.17 21.37
CA LYS A 149 4.30 3.29 22.01
C LYS A 149 5.74 3.75 21.71
N ARG A 150 6.00 4.12 20.46
CA ARG A 150 7.30 4.63 20.06
C ARG A 150 7.66 5.93 20.80
N ARG A 151 6.70 6.84 20.95
CA ARG A 151 6.92 8.11 21.65
C ARG A 151 7.13 7.94 23.15
N GLN A 152 6.46 6.96 23.76
CA GLN A 152 6.52 6.74 25.21
C GLN A 152 7.63 5.79 25.64
N GLU A 153 7.92 4.78 24.85
CA GLU A 153 8.84 3.71 25.24
C GLU A 153 10.08 3.62 24.35
N GLY A 154 10.16 4.43 23.28
CA GLY A 154 11.30 4.47 22.36
C GLY A 154 11.05 3.73 21.06
N ASN A 155 11.84 4.04 20.04
CA ASN A 155 11.71 3.50 18.69
C ASN A 155 11.80 1.98 18.65
N GLU A 156 12.60 1.39 19.52
CA GLU A 156 12.84 -0.05 19.54
C GLU A 156 11.59 -0.84 19.93
N MET A 157 10.68 -0.22 20.67
CA MET A 157 9.48 -0.88 21.18
C MET A 157 8.32 -0.84 20.19
N ALA A 158 8.40 -0.02 19.16
CA ALA A 158 7.36 0.08 18.14
C ALA A 158 7.66 -0.87 16.99
N PHE A 159 6.62 -1.38 16.36
CA PHE A 159 6.76 -2.22 15.18
C PHE A 159 7.18 -1.39 13.96
N LEU A 160 6.55 -0.23 13.79
CA LEU A 160 6.84 0.66 12.65
C LEU A 160 8.11 1.45 12.90
N GLN A 161 9.01 1.38 11.95
CA GLN A 161 10.30 2.06 12.01
C GLN A 161 10.34 3.27 11.07
N TRP A 162 9.26 3.97 10.98
CA TRP A 162 9.14 5.18 10.17
C TRP A 162 9.98 6.35 10.70
#